data_0c061d6db6c1aa87efba064ee7dbb6f9
#
_entry.id   0c061d6db6c1aa87efba064ee7dbb6f9
#
_cell.length_a   1.000
_cell.length_b   1.000
_cell.length_c   1.000
_cell.angle_alpha   90.00
_cell.angle_beta   90.00
_cell.angle_gamma   90.00
#
_symmetry.space_group_name_H-M   'P 1'
#
loop_
_entity.id
_entity.type
_entity.pdbx_description
1 polymer ?
#
loop_
_entity_poly.entity_id
_entity_poly.type
_entity_poly.pdbx_seq_one_letter_code
_entity_poly.pdbx_strand_id
1 'polypeptide(L)'
;MTMTTARSPKRLSLHNRHTRLVFYLAVLLGVAAWKFIPRPWRPTLTTVTQRHTIFSTASREQTDAVAHALNLLYAAYSNRFATLDGFQTNHPRMQVKLYKDRAELRKVNPGLGWAEAFYTKPYCRAYYSAEEINPFHWMLHESVHQLNTEVAQLHLEKWLEEGLAGYFSASQLRPTELAVGRIDLNTYPVWWIDELATSTNLTENLANGSMIPLRAIITHRGGPSMNARFNLYYLHWWSLTHFIFESETHRTNATQLLQRGGDLAAFEELIGPVEQVQTEWHTYVRKLKTAPSNGDAKR
;
A
#
# COMPACT_ATOMS: atom_id res chain seq x y z
N MET A 1 -18.80 31.27 69.74
CA MET A 1 -18.48 32.24 68.63
C MET A 1 -16.98 32.10 68.31
N THR A 2 -16.63 31.20 67.45
CA THR A 2 -15.23 30.86 67.13
C THR A 2 -14.89 31.49 65.77
N MET A 3 -14.04 32.51 65.81
CA MET A 3 -13.53 33.19 64.61
C MET A 3 -12.47 32.33 63.94
N THR A 4 -12.77 31.87 62.73
CA THR A 4 -11.83 31.18 61.86
C THR A 4 -10.99 32.21 61.10
N THR A 5 -9.72 32.30 61.43
CA THR A 5 -8.77 33.19 60.72
C THR A 5 -8.40 32.59 59.35
N ALA A 6 -8.81 33.24 58.27
CA ALA A 6 -8.43 32.93 56.91
C ALA A 6 -6.91 33.16 56.70
N ARG A 7 -6.16 32.08 56.38
CA ARG A 7 -4.75 32.18 55.96
C ARG A 7 -4.66 32.82 54.57
N SER A 8 -4.05 33.98 54.50
CA SER A 8 -3.74 34.66 53.21
C SER A 8 -2.72 33.83 52.41
N PRO A 9 -2.84 33.75 51.10
CA PRO A 9 -1.88 33.02 50.26
C PRO A 9 -0.52 33.71 50.29
N LYS A 10 0.54 32.98 50.64
CA LYS A 10 1.93 33.45 50.59
C LYS A 10 2.29 33.81 49.16
N ARG A 11 2.48 35.10 48.84
CA ARG A 11 3.07 35.54 47.59
C ARG A 11 4.50 35.03 47.50
N LEU A 12 4.81 34.20 46.48
CA LEU A 12 6.15 33.77 46.17
C LEU A 12 7.01 34.99 45.79
N SER A 13 7.91 35.36 46.69
CA SER A 13 8.84 36.47 46.46
C SER A 13 9.98 36.01 45.58
N LEU A 14 10.04 36.51 44.34
CA LEU A 14 11.14 36.32 43.37
C LEU A 14 12.46 37.00 43.75
N HIS A 15 12.62 37.42 45.02
CA HIS A 15 13.80 38.19 45.49
C HIS A 15 15.02 37.33 45.83
N ASN A 16 14.86 35.99 45.95
CA ASN A 16 15.95 35.09 46.29
C ASN A 16 16.66 34.60 45.00
N ARG A 17 17.99 34.71 44.95
CA ARG A 17 18.81 34.25 43.79
C ARG A 17 18.47 32.82 43.36
N HIS A 18 18.24 31.92 44.31
CA HIS A 18 17.87 30.51 44.06
C HIS A 18 16.49 30.37 43.40
N THR A 19 15.52 31.19 43.81
CA THR A 19 14.16 31.15 43.22
C THR A 19 14.18 31.65 41.77
N ARG A 20 15.00 32.64 41.46
CA ARG A 20 15.20 33.10 40.06
C ARG A 20 15.88 32.05 39.21
N LEU A 21 16.92 31.36 39.74
CA LEU A 21 17.64 30.32 39.02
C LEU A 21 16.70 29.14 38.68
N VAL A 22 15.91 28.67 39.65
CA VAL A 22 14.92 27.63 39.48
C VAL A 22 13.86 28.03 38.45
N PHE A 23 13.39 29.29 38.49
CA PHE A 23 12.45 29.80 37.51
C PHE A 23 13.04 29.78 36.07
N TYR A 24 14.28 30.30 35.90
CA TYR A 24 14.93 30.28 34.59
C TYR A 24 15.22 28.86 34.08
N LEU A 25 15.62 27.94 34.95
CA LEU A 25 15.79 26.54 34.63
C LEU A 25 14.44 25.88 34.17
N ALA A 26 13.36 26.16 34.91
CA ALA A 26 12.04 25.66 34.55
C ALA A 26 11.55 26.24 33.20
N VAL A 27 11.81 27.51 32.91
CA VAL A 27 11.51 28.14 31.62
C VAL A 27 12.35 27.52 30.50
N LEU A 28 13.66 27.35 30.72
CA LEU A 28 14.55 26.70 29.75
C LEU A 28 14.15 25.26 29.47
N LEU A 29 13.82 24.50 30.51
CA LEU A 29 13.31 23.11 30.37
C LEU A 29 11.95 23.11 29.67
N GLY A 30 11.07 24.04 29.95
CA GLY A 30 9.78 24.22 29.27
C GLY A 30 9.95 24.55 27.80
N VAL A 31 10.87 25.44 27.43
CA VAL A 31 11.19 25.77 26.03
C VAL A 31 11.87 24.59 25.32
N ALA A 32 12.77 23.88 26.00
CA ALA A 32 13.38 22.67 25.47
C ALA A 32 12.32 21.57 25.24
N ALA A 33 11.47 21.29 26.23
CA ALA A 33 10.38 20.35 26.11
C ALA A 33 9.41 20.73 24.96
N TRP A 34 9.09 22.03 24.82
CA TRP A 34 8.27 22.53 23.70
C TRP A 34 8.87 22.26 22.33
N LYS A 35 10.21 22.33 22.20
CA LYS A 35 10.91 21.98 20.94
C LYS A 35 10.87 20.49 20.64
N PHE A 36 10.83 19.64 21.67
CA PHE A 36 10.82 18.18 21.54
C PHE A 36 9.41 17.57 21.51
N ILE A 37 8.35 18.33 21.77
CA ILE A 37 6.98 17.86 21.60
C ILE A 37 6.72 17.67 20.09
N PRO A 38 6.46 16.42 19.62
CA PRO A 38 6.13 16.18 18.22
C PRO A 38 4.87 16.99 17.87
N ARG A 39 5.01 17.91 16.93
CA ARG A 39 3.84 18.65 16.45
C ARG A 39 3.00 17.69 15.61
N PRO A 40 1.67 17.64 15.82
CA PRO A 40 0.81 16.83 14.98
C PRO A 40 0.94 17.26 13.52
N TRP A 41 1.02 16.30 12.62
CA TRP A 41 1.03 16.59 11.19
C TRP A 41 -0.25 17.35 10.80
N ARG A 42 -0.09 18.42 10.04
CA ARG A 42 -1.19 19.27 9.57
C ARG A 42 -1.12 19.38 8.05
N PRO A 43 -2.21 19.07 7.33
CA PRO A 43 -2.26 19.30 5.90
C PRO A 43 -2.23 20.78 5.60
N THR A 44 -1.58 21.16 4.50
CA THR A 44 -1.62 22.51 3.92
C THR A 44 -2.75 22.66 2.91
N LEU A 45 -3.21 21.55 2.35
CA LEU A 45 -4.30 21.46 1.37
C LEU A 45 -5.29 20.38 1.79
N THR A 46 -6.55 20.58 1.43
CA THR A 46 -7.58 19.53 1.47
C THR A 46 -8.33 19.56 0.15
N THR A 47 -8.27 18.45 -0.59
CA THR A 47 -9.01 18.26 -1.84
C THR A 47 -10.11 17.23 -1.62
N VAL A 48 -11.32 17.54 -2.07
CA VAL A 48 -12.48 16.67 -1.94
C VAL A 48 -12.94 16.26 -3.34
N THR A 49 -12.97 14.96 -3.59
CA THR A 49 -13.56 14.36 -4.79
C THR A 49 -14.89 13.69 -4.44
N GLN A 50 -15.54 13.09 -5.41
CA GLN A 50 -16.75 12.31 -5.15
C GLN A 50 -16.49 11.17 -4.15
N ARG A 51 -15.32 10.52 -4.23
CA ARG A 51 -14.98 9.29 -3.51
C ARG A 51 -13.92 9.45 -2.42
N HIS A 52 -13.14 10.54 -2.45
CA HIS A 52 -12.02 10.72 -1.55
C HIS A 52 -12.03 12.09 -0.88
N THR A 53 -11.46 12.14 0.33
CA THR A 53 -10.99 13.37 0.98
C THR A 53 -9.48 13.24 1.17
N ILE A 54 -8.71 14.09 0.49
CA ILE A 54 -7.25 14.04 0.45
C ILE A 54 -6.71 15.20 1.29
N PHE A 55 -6.07 14.87 2.39
CA PHE A 55 -5.29 15.78 3.22
C PHE A 55 -3.85 15.76 2.73
N SER A 56 -3.30 16.90 2.32
CA SER A 56 -2.02 16.95 1.63
C SER A 56 -1.08 18.01 2.18
N THR A 57 0.21 17.71 2.14
CA THR A 57 1.32 18.67 2.27
C THR A 57 2.14 18.77 0.98
N ALA A 58 1.79 17.99 -0.05
CA ALA A 58 2.34 18.13 -1.41
C ALA A 58 1.82 19.42 -2.10
N SER A 59 2.35 19.73 -3.27
CA SER A 59 1.85 20.86 -4.06
C SER A 59 0.40 20.62 -4.51
N ARG A 60 -0.28 21.69 -4.91
CA ARG A 60 -1.65 21.58 -5.45
C ARG A 60 -1.66 20.70 -6.69
N GLU A 61 -0.73 20.92 -7.61
CA GLU A 61 -0.60 20.13 -8.84
C GLU A 61 -0.43 18.63 -8.54
N GLN A 62 0.48 18.26 -7.64
CA GLN A 62 0.68 16.88 -7.21
C GLN A 62 -0.56 16.30 -6.53
N THR A 63 -1.24 17.11 -5.71
CA THR A 63 -2.46 16.68 -5.01
C THR A 63 -3.59 16.43 -5.98
N ASP A 64 -3.77 17.29 -6.98
CA ASP A 64 -4.81 17.15 -8.00
C ASP A 64 -4.50 15.96 -8.94
N ALA A 65 -3.24 15.73 -9.27
CA ALA A 65 -2.79 14.56 -10.04
C ALA A 65 -3.08 13.24 -9.29
N VAL A 66 -2.79 13.18 -7.98
CA VAL A 66 -3.12 12.02 -7.14
C VAL A 66 -4.64 11.84 -7.04
N ALA A 67 -5.40 12.92 -6.88
CA ALA A 67 -6.86 12.86 -6.84
C ALA A 67 -7.44 12.27 -8.14
N HIS A 68 -6.87 12.65 -9.28
CA HIS A 68 -7.25 12.10 -10.58
C HIS A 68 -6.91 10.60 -10.68
N ALA A 69 -5.68 10.20 -10.33
CA ALA A 69 -5.25 8.81 -10.36
C ALA A 69 -6.13 7.92 -9.46
N LEU A 70 -6.49 8.38 -8.25
CA LEU A 70 -7.38 7.68 -7.35
C LEU A 70 -8.81 7.52 -7.90
N ASN A 71 -9.32 8.52 -8.62
CA ASN A 71 -10.63 8.41 -9.27
C ASN A 71 -10.60 7.38 -10.41
N LEU A 72 -9.52 7.32 -11.19
CA LEU A 72 -9.33 6.31 -12.23
C LEU A 72 -9.20 4.90 -11.63
N LEU A 73 -8.45 4.75 -10.54
CA LEU A 73 -8.39 3.49 -9.79
C LEU A 73 -9.76 3.05 -9.31
N TYR A 74 -10.50 3.96 -8.66
CA TYR A 74 -11.86 3.65 -8.17
C TYR A 74 -12.78 3.19 -9.30
N ALA A 75 -12.75 3.88 -10.44
CA ALA A 75 -13.56 3.51 -11.60
C ALA A 75 -13.18 2.11 -12.14
N ALA A 76 -11.88 1.85 -12.31
CA ALA A 76 -11.37 0.57 -12.78
C ALA A 76 -11.70 -0.58 -11.82
N TYR A 77 -11.53 -0.35 -10.51
CA TYR A 77 -11.87 -1.32 -9.46
C TYR A 77 -13.38 -1.61 -9.43
N SER A 78 -14.20 -0.57 -9.46
CA SER A 78 -15.66 -0.73 -9.46
C SER A 78 -16.17 -1.43 -10.72
N ASN A 79 -15.63 -1.09 -11.89
CA ASN A 79 -16.01 -1.76 -13.15
C ASN A 79 -15.72 -3.26 -13.10
N ARG A 80 -14.68 -3.67 -12.38
CA ARG A 80 -14.30 -5.09 -12.28
C ARG A 80 -15.04 -5.83 -11.18
N PHE A 81 -15.38 -5.17 -10.07
CA PHE A 81 -15.80 -5.82 -8.84
C PHE A 81 -17.14 -5.36 -8.27
N ALA A 82 -17.90 -4.48 -8.95
CA ALA A 82 -19.20 -4.03 -8.44
C ALA A 82 -20.25 -5.14 -8.26
N THR A 83 -20.00 -6.31 -8.85
CA THR A 83 -20.86 -7.51 -8.72
C THR A 83 -20.48 -8.43 -7.56
N LEU A 84 -19.40 -8.12 -6.82
CA LEU A 84 -19.04 -8.87 -5.62
C LEU A 84 -20.10 -8.73 -4.53
N ASP A 85 -20.39 -9.82 -3.85
CA ASP A 85 -21.24 -9.79 -2.66
C ASP A 85 -20.60 -8.87 -1.61
N GLY A 86 -21.38 -7.98 -1.03
CA GLY A 86 -20.89 -7.01 -0.04
C GLY A 86 -20.30 -5.72 -0.63
N PHE A 87 -20.19 -5.57 -1.96
CA PHE A 87 -19.66 -4.34 -2.55
C PHE A 87 -20.56 -3.13 -2.21
N GLN A 88 -19.96 -2.13 -1.56
CA GLN A 88 -20.65 -0.94 -1.07
C GLN A 88 -20.62 0.18 -2.12
N THR A 89 -21.72 0.39 -2.85
CA THR A 89 -21.84 1.52 -3.80
C THR A 89 -21.98 2.87 -3.12
N ASN A 90 -22.56 2.85 -1.91
CA ASN A 90 -22.79 4.04 -1.09
C ASN A 90 -21.94 3.95 0.20
N HIS A 91 -20.70 4.36 0.12
CA HIS A 91 -19.76 4.38 1.24
C HIS A 91 -19.31 5.82 1.54
N PRO A 92 -18.86 6.13 2.78
CA PRO A 92 -18.24 7.41 3.09
C PRO A 92 -17.01 7.67 2.20
N ARG A 93 -16.66 8.96 2.02
CA ARG A 93 -15.42 9.28 1.30
C ARG A 93 -14.21 8.68 1.99
N MET A 94 -13.42 7.96 1.22
CA MET A 94 -12.16 7.37 1.67
C MET A 94 -11.17 8.47 2.04
N GLN A 95 -10.44 8.26 3.13
CA GLN A 95 -9.53 9.24 3.70
C GLN A 95 -8.10 8.98 3.22
N VAL A 96 -7.45 9.98 2.67
CA VAL A 96 -6.08 9.89 2.15
C VAL A 96 -5.20 10.96 2.81
N LYS A 97 -3.99 10.57 3.23
CA LYS A 97 -2.93 11.48 3.65
C LYS A 97 -1.79 11.44 2.65
N LEU A 98 -1.64 12.50 1.89
CA LEU A 98 -0.57 12.66 0.91
C LEU A 98 0.53 13.53 1.51
N TYR A 99 1.68 12.93 1.74
CA TYR A 99 2.88 13.63 2.19
C TYR A 99 3.65 14.18 0.99
N LYS A 100 4.30 15.33 1.16
CA LYS A 100 5.05 15.97 0.06
C LYS A 100 6.23 15.11 -0.42
N ASP A 101 6.84 14.35 0.49
CA ASP A 101 7.99 13.50 0.20
C ASP A 101 8.14 12.36 1.22
N ARG A 102 9.05 11.42 0.91
CA ARG A 102 9.39 10.27 1.75
C ARG A 102 9.91 10.67 3.14
N ALA A 103 10.67 11.75 3.20
CA ALA A 103 11.26 12.20 4.47
C ALA A 103 10.18 12.67 5.44
N GLU A 104 9.16 13.38 4.95
CA GLU A 104 8.01 13.79 5.76
C GLU A 104 7.17 12.59 6.21
N LEU A 105 6.86 11.64 5.29
CA LEU A 105 6.14 10.41 5.63
C LEU A 105 6.83 9.69 6.80
N ARG A 106 8.15 9.48 6.72
CA ARG A 106 8.93 8.80 7.76
C ARG A 106 9.02 9.58 9.05
N LYS A 107 9.17 10.91 8.98
CA LYS A 107 9.20 11.78 10.15
C LYS A 107 7.89 11.73 10.94
N VAL A 108 6.76 11.68 10.22
CA VAL A 108 5.42 11.65 10.84
C VAL A 108 5.08 10.24 11.35
N ASN A 109 5.65 9.21 10.73
CA ASN A 109 5.40 7.80 11.05
C ASN A 109 6.71 7.06 11.37
N PRO A 110 7.36 7.34 12.52
CA PRO A 110 8.70 6.82 12.81
C PRO A 110 8.78 5.29 12.95
N GLY A 111 7.65 4.63 13.20
CA GLY A 111 7.55 3.15 13.28
C GLY A 111 7.35 2.45 11.92
N LEU A 112 7.35 3.18 10.81
CA LEU A 112 7.01 2.64 9.50
C LEU A 112 8.03 1.60 8.95
N GLY A 113 9.26 1.60 9.48
CA GLY A 113 10.31 0.68 9.04
C GLY A 113 10.72 0.95 7.59
N TRP A 114 10.67 -0.08 6.75
CA TRP A 114 11.04 -0.01 5.32
C TRP A 114 9.89 0.40 4.40
N ALA A 115 8.62 0.33 4.86
CA ALA A 115 7.47 0.59 4.01
C ALA A 115 7.47 2.01 3.43
N GLU A 116 7.08 2.14 2.18
CA GLU A 116 7.02 3.41 1.45
C GLU A 116 5.63 4.06 1.53
N ALA A 117 4.61 3.26 1.83
CA ALA A 117 3.24 3.67 2.04
C ALA A 117 2.56 2.68 2.98
N PHE A 118 1.37 2.97 3.47
CA PHE A 118 0.57 2.02 4.23
C PHE A 118 -0.90 2.45 4.35
N TYR A 119 -1.77 1.46 4.40
CA TYR A 119 -3.16 1.64 4.76
C TYR A 119 -3.40 1.17 6.20
N THR A 120 -4.01 2.01 6.98
CA THR A 120 -4.61 1.67 8.29
C THR A 120 -5.86 2.50 8.44
N LYS A 121 -7.00 1.82 8.54
CA LYS A 121 -8.31 2.47 8.59
C LYS A 121 -8.32 3.64 9.59
N PRO A 122 -8.85 4.80 9.23
CA PRO A 122 -9.51 5.11 7.98
C PRO A 122 -8.59 5.70 6.90
N TYR A 123 -7.26 5.73 7.08
CA TYR A 123 -6.35 6.49 6.23
C TYR A 123 -5.45 5.62 5.36
N CYS A 124 -5.52 5.84 4.05
CA CYS A 124 -4.44 5.52 3.12
C CYS A 124 -3.35 6.60 3.23
N ARG A 125 -2.08 6.20 3.34
CA ARG A 125 -0.94 7.11 3.56
C ARG A 125 0.19 6.78 2.61
N ALA A 126 0.55 7.75 1.77
CA ALA A 126 1.69 7.67 0.87
C ALA A 126 2.28 9.06 0.64
N TYR A 127 3.44 9.13 0.02
CA TYR A 127 4.01 10.36 -0.47
C TYR A 127 3.97 10.40 -2.01
N TYR A 128 4.13 11.59 -2.58
CA TYR A 128 4.30 11.74 -4.02
C TYR A 128 5.76 11.43 -4.40
N SER A 129 5.96 10.36 -5.18
CA SER A 129 7.29 9.87 -5.57
C SER A 129 7.80 10.61 -6.81
N ALA A 130 8.15 11.90 -6.67
CA ALA A 130 8.53 12.76 -7.80
C ALA A 130 9.74 12.25 -8.60
N GLU A 131 10.57 11.38 -8.02
CA GLU A 131 11.77 10.81 -8.64
C GLU A 131 11.48 9.52 -9.43
N GLU A 132 10.27 8.97 -9.30
CA GLU A 132 9.88 7.73 -9.97
C GLU A 132 9.09 8.02 -11.26
N ILE A 133 9.24 7.16 -12.26
CA ILE A 133 8.51 7.30 -13.53
C ILE A 133 7.00 7.21 -13.29
N ASN A 134 6.57 6.30 -12.39
CA ASN A 134 5.19 6.25 -11.91
C ASN A 134 5.12 6.79 -10.48
N PRO A 135 4.86 8.08 -10.28
CA PRO A 135 4.83 8.69 -8.94
C PRO A 135 3.62 8.29 -8.09
N PHE A 136 2.69 7.52 -8.65
CA PHE A 136 1.41 7.19 -8.02
C PHE A 136 1.36 5.78 -7.45
N HIS A 137 2.28 4.88 -7.82
CA HIS A 137 2.10 3.45 -7.58
C HIS A 137 1.97 3.08 -6.09
N TRP A 138 2.72 3.72 -5.19
CA TRP A 138 2.59 3.49 -3.74
C TRP A 138 1.20 3.88 -3.23
N MET A 139 0.69 5.03 -3.68
CA MET A 139 -0.65 5.49 -3.33
C MET A 139 -1.72 4.56 -3.91
N LEU A 140 -1.58 4.12 -5.16
CA LEU A 140 -2.53 3.20 -5.79
C LEU A 140 -2.53 1.85 -5.10
N HIS A 141 -1.35 1.30 -4.73
CA HIS A 141 -1.23 0.05 -4.00
C HIS A 141 -2.01 0.08 -2.68
N GLU A 142 -1.74 1.07 -1.84
CA GLU A 142 -2.41 1.21 -0.54
C GLU A 142 -3.89 1.54 -0.66
N SER A 143 -4.28 2.22 -1.74
CA SER A 143 -5.69 2.50 -2.01
C SER A 143 -6.46 1.25 -2.44
N VAL A 144 -5.81 0.23 -3.01
CA VAL A 144 -6.46 -1.06 -3.25
C VAL A 144 -6.77 -1.77 -1.93
N HIS A 145 -5.86 -1.76 -0.95
CA HIS A 145 -6.16 -2.28 0.40
C HIS A 145 -7.33 -1.54 1.04
N GLN A 146 -7.40 -0.21 0.86
CA GLN A 146 -8.54 0.58 1.32
C GLN A 146 -9.83 0.18 0.61
N LEU A 147 -9.81 -0.01 -0.71
CA LEU A 147 -10.96 -0.45 -1.51
C LEU A 147 -11.42 -1.86 -1.11
N ASN A 148 -10.49 -2.79 -0.94
CA ASN A 148 -10.77 -4.15 -0.47
C ASN A 148 -11.51 -4.12 0.87
N THR A 149 -11.03 -3.29 1.82
CA THR A 149 -11.57 -3.24 3.19
C THR A 149 -12.85 -2.42 3.29
N GLU A 150 -12.89 -1.21 2.70
CA GLU A 150 -13.97 -0.24 2.95
C GLU A 150 -15.09 -0.30 1.91
N VAL A 151 -14.80 -0.80 0.69
CA VAL A 151 -15.75 -0.84 -0.41
C VAL A 151 -16.19 -2.26 -0.74
N ALA A 152 -15.27 -3.17 -1.01
CA ALA A 152 -15.61 -4.54 -1.38
C ALA A 152 -15.77 -5.50 -0.18
N GLN A 153 -15.35 -5.08 1.03
CA GLN A 153 -15.42 -5.85 2.29
C GLN A 153 -14.79 -7.25 2.17
N LEU A 154 -13.69 -7.35 1.43
CA LEU A 154 -12.97 -8.59 1.20
C LEU A 154 -12.11 -8.96 2.41
N HIS A 155 -11.99 -10.27 2.64
CA HIS A 155 -11.09 -10.87 3.62
C HIS A 155 -10.20 -11.86 2.88
N LEU A 156 -9.03 -11.40 2.45
CA LEU A 156 -8.15 -12.13 1.55
C LEU A 156 -6.97 -12.72 2.30
N GLU A 157 -6.53 -13.91 1.85
CA GLU A 157 -5.19 -14.40 2.19
C GLU A 157 -4.14 -13.42 1.69
N LYS A 158 -3.03 -13.32 2.42
CA LYS A 158 -2.00 -12.30 2.18
C LYS A 158 -1.49 -12.28 0.73
N TRP A 159 -1.28 -13.45 0.13
CA TRP A 159 -0.79 -13.54 -1.24
C TRP A 159 -1.73 -12.87 -2.25
N LEU A 160 -3.05 -13.03 -2.04
CA LEU A 160 -4.08 -12.48 -2.93
C LEU A 160 -4.35 -11.00 -2.63
N GLU A 161 -4.26 -10.60 -1.36
CA GLU A 161 -4.40 -9.21 -0.93
C GLU A 161 -3.29 -8.33 -1.52
N GLU A 162 -2.03 -8.72 -1.32
CA GLU A 162 -0.87 -8.00 -1.85
C GLU A 162 -0.77 -8.15 -3.38
N GLY A 163 -1.11 -9.34 -3.89
CA GLY A 163 -1.14 -9.60 -5.32
C GLY A 163 -2.16 -8.73 -6.05
N LEU A 164 -3.35 -8.54 -5.47
CA LEU A 164 -4.38 -7.67 -6.04
C LEU A 164 -3.97 -6.20 -5.98
N ALA A 165 -3.38 -5.75 -4.87
CA ALA A 165 -2.85 -4.41 -4.75
C ALA A 165 -1.74 -4.15 -5.80
N GLY A 166 -0.82 -5.09 -5.98
CA GLY A 166 0.19 -5.05 -7.03
C GLY A 166 -0.39 -5.09 -8.44
N TYR A 167 -1.40 -5.91 -8.68
CA TYR A 167 -2.05 -6.03 -9.98
C TYR A 167 -2.65 -4.71 -10.48
N PHE A 168 -3.33 -3.96 -9.61
CA PHE A 168 -3.85 -2.65 -9.97
C PHE A 168 -2.75 -1.59 -10.03
N SER A 169 -1.87 -1.51 -9.03
CA SER A 169 -0.86 -0.45 -8.96
C SER A 169 0.22 -0.56 -10.03
N ALA A 170 0.49 -1.78 -10.54
CA ALA A 170 1.40 -2.02 -11.65
C ALA A 170 0.71 -2.02 -13.03
N SER A 171 -0.54 -1.60 -13.10
CA SER A 171 -1.24 -1.38 -14.37
C SER A 171 -0.93 0.00 -14.94
N GLN A 172 -0.94 0.13 -16.27
CA GLN A 172 -0.67 1.40 -16.95
C GLN A 172 -1.71 2.46 -16.61
N LEU A 173 -1.28 3.54 -15.97
CA LEU A 173 -2.11 4.72 -15.75
C LEU A 173 -2.05 5.61 -16.98
N ARG A 174 -3.17 5.77 -17.67
CA ARG A 174 -3.37 6.64 -18.82
C ARG A 174 -4.15 7.89 -18.42
N PRO A 175 -4.18 8.94 -19.24
CA PRO A 175 -4.88 10.18 -18.89
C PRO A 175 -6.36 10.01 -18.52
N THR A 176 -7.05 9.03 -19.09
CA THR A 176 -8.50 8.82 -18.94
C THR A 176 -8.88 7.50 -18.28
N GLU A 177 -7.93 6.60 -18.06
CA GLU A 177 -8.20 5.26 -17.50
C GLU A 177 -7.01 4.68 -16.76
N LEU A 178 -7.25 3.79 -15.82
CA LEU A 178 -6.29 2.79 -15.39
C LEU A 178 -6.53 1.53 -16.24
N ALA A 179 -5.60 1.26 -17.16
CA ALA A 179 -5.68 0.10 -18.07
C ALA A 179 -5.28 -1.18 -17.34
N VAL A 180 -6.20 -1.71 -16.53
CA VAL A 180 -5.97 -2.87 -15.64
C VAL A 180 -5.49 -4.07 -16.43
N GLY A 181 -4.43 -4.73 -15.94
CA GLY A 181 -3.77 -5.88 -16.59
C GLY A 181 -2.79 -5.49 -17.71
N ARG A 182 -2.72 -4.20 -18.12
CA ARG A 182 -1.65 -3.70 -18.98
C ARG A 182 -0.47 -3.28 -18.12
N ILE A 183 0.60 -4.04 -18.19
CA ILE A 183 1.73 -3.95 -17.27
C ILE A 183 2.51 -2.66 -17.48
N ASP A 184 2.79 -1.95 -16.38
CA ASP A 184 3.78 -0.87 -16.33
C ASP A 184 5.10 -1.43 -15.77
N LEU A 185 6.11 -1.57 -16.62
CA LEU A 185 7.42 -2.11 -16.26
C LEU A 185 8.22 -1.19 -15.30
N ASN A 186 7.80 0.07 -15.16
CA ASN A 186 8.45 1.05 -14.30
C ASN A 186 7.85 1.09 -12.88
N THR A 187 7.07 0.07 -12.51
CA THR A 187 6.35 0.03 -11.24
C THR A 187 6.78 -1.16 -10.39
N TYR A 188 6.92 -0.97 -9.07
CA TYR A 188 7.13 -2.05 -8.12
C TYR A 188 5.91 -3.01 -8.11
N PRO A 189 6.10 -4.33 -8.07
CA PRO A 189 7.37 -5.09 -8.06
C PRO A 189 7.88 -5.47 -9.46
N VAL A 190 7.23 -5.00 -10.52
CA VAL A 190 7.44 -5.47 -11.90
C VAL A 190 8.85 -5.14 -12.42
N TRP A 191 9.47 -4.08 -11.95
CA TRP A 191 10.86 -3.76 -12.33
C TRP A 191 11.88 -4.85 -11.96
N TRP A 192 11.50 -5.83 -11.09
CA TRP A 192 12.28 -7.01 -10.74
C TRP A 192 11.93 -8.27 -11.55
N ILE A 193 11.11 -8.14 -12.61
CA ILE A 193 10.56 -9.29 -13.36
C ILE A 193 11.65 -10.23 -13.89
N ASP A 194 12.84 -9.72 -14.15
CA ASP A 194 13.96 -10.51 -14.64
C ASP A 194 14.48 -11.52 -13.61
N GLU A 195 14.23 -11.29 -12.33
CA GLU A 195 14.60 -12.21 -11.25
C GLU A 195 13.64 -13.41 -11.12
N LEU A 196 12.46 -13.34 -11.72
CA LEU A 196 11.46 -14.40 -11.68
C LEU A 196 11.69 -15.39 -12.83
N ALA A 197 11.64 -16.70 -12.54
CA ALA A 197 11.76 -17.78 -13.54
C ALA A 197 12.97 -17.59 -14.47
N THR A 198 14.17 -17.55 -13.90
CA THR A 198 15.43 -17.26 -14.60
C THR A 198 15.86 -18.33 -15.60
N SER A 199 15.37 -19.60 -15.42
CA SER A 199 15.60 -20.74 -16.32
C SER A 199 14.32 -21.11 -17.07
N THR A 200 14.52 -21.87 -18.17
CA THR A 200 13.42 -22.52 -18.90
C THR A 200 12.83 -23.72 -18.16
N ASN A 201 13.57 -24.24 -17.19
CA ASN A 201 13.22 -25.43 -16.44
C ASN A 201 12.64 -25.05 -15.07
N LEU A 202 11.40 -25.48 -14.80
CA LEU A 202 10.73 -25.22 -13.53
C LEU A 202 11.50 -25.81 -12.33
N THR A 203 11.99 -27.04 -12.45
CA THR A 203 12.73 -27.71 -11.36
C THR A 203 14.01 -26.93 -11.01
N GLU A 204 14.70 -26.40 -12.01
CA GLU A 204 15.88 -25.55 -11.80
C GLU A 204 15.51 -24.23 -11.12
N ASN A 205 14.40 -23.58 -11.52
CA ASN A 205 13.91 -22.35 -10.91
C ASN A 205 13.49 -22.54 -9.45
N LEU A 206 12.88 -23.67 -9.12
CA LEU A 206 12.54 -24.03 -7.74
C LEU A 206 13.81 -24.28 -6.92
N ALA A 207 14.83 -24.95 -7.51
CA ALA A 207 16.08 -25.29 -6.84
C ALA A 207 16.96 -24.05 -6.59
N ASN A 208 17.04 -23.11 -7.56
CA ASN A 208 17.84 -21.88 -7.44
C ASN A 208 17.10 -20.75 -6.71
N GLY A 209 15.80 -20.95 -6.39
CA GLY A 209 14.98 -20.02 -5.65
C GLY A 209 14.47 -18.82 -6.46
N SER A 210 14.58 -18.82 -7.80
CA SER A 210 13.93 -17.82 -8.67
C SER A 210 12.44 -18.06 -8.85
N MET A 211 11.94 -19.22 -8.43
CA MET A 211 10.52 -19.51 -8.20
C MET A 211 10.34 -20.08 -6.80
N ILE A 212 9.37 -19.56 -6.08
CA ILE A 212 8.91 -20.11 -4.80
C ILE A 212 7.81 -21.15 -5.12
N PRO A 213 7.77 -22.31 -4.45
CA PRO A 213 6.70 -23.27 -4.63
C PRO A 213 5.33 -22.63 -4.43
N LEU A 214 4.40 -22.82 -5.36
CA LEU A 214 3.08 -22.19 -5.35
C LEU A 214 2.31 -22.51 -4.05
N ARG A 215 2.41 -23.73 -3.55
CA ARG A 215 1.82 -24.12 -2.26
C ARG A 215 2.37 -23.28 -1.10
N ALA A 216 3.66 -22.96 -1.13
CA ALA A 216 4.28 -22.09 -0.12
C ALA A 216 3.82 -20.63 -0.24
N ILE A 217 3.58 -20.15 -1.45
CA ILE A 217 2.99 -18.82 -1.71
C ILE A 217 1.59 -18.73 -1.10
N ILE A 218 0.72 -19.70 -1.40
CA ILE A 218 -0.69 -19.69 -0.95
C ILE A 218 -0.80 -19.90 0.57
N THR A 219 -0.04 -20.85 1.11
CA THR A 219 -0.18 -21.26 2.51
C THR A 219 0.72 -20.50 3.48
N HIS A 220 1.66 -19.71 2.98
CA HIS A 220 2.74 -19.06 3.76
C HIS A 220 3.60 -20.05 4.56
N ARG A 221 3.70 -21.31 4.11
CA ARG A 221 4.43 -22.39 4.81
C ARG A 221 5.40 -23.10 3.85
N GLY A 222 6.58 -23.43 4.35
CA GLY A 222 7.56 -24.22 3.59
C GLY A 222 8.32 -23.45 2.50
N GLY A 223 8.15 -22.13 2.43
CA GLY A 223 8.92 -21.26 1.54
C GLY A 223 10.13 -20.63 2.23
N PRO A 224 10.95 -19.87 1.48
CA PRO A 224 12.04 -19.09 2.04
C PRO A 224 11.52 -18.02 3.01
N SER A 225 12.40 -17.51 3.89
CA SER A 225 12.04 -16.41 4.78
C SER A 225 11.60 -15.18 3.96
N MET A 226 10.40 -14.66 4.25
CA MET A 226 9.87 -13.48 3.61
C MET A 226 10.76 -12.25 3.84
N ASN A 227 11.33 -12.09 5.03
CA ASN A 227 12.25 -10.98 5.33
C ASN A 227 13.52 -11.02 4.47
N ALA A 228 14.00 -12.22 4.11
CA ALA A 228 15.19 -12.39 3.28
C ALA A 228 14.89 -12.29 1.78
N ARG A 229 13.65 -12.50 1.36
CA ARG A 229 13.21 -12.56 -0.05
C ARG A 229 11.97 -11.70 -0.33
N PHE A 230 11.88 -10.56 0.35
CA PHE A 230 10.72 -9.69 0.33
C PHE A 230 10.26 -9.32 -1.09
N ASN A 231 11.15 -8.74 -1.90
CA ASN A 231 10.82 -8.33 -3.27
C ASN A 231 10.37 -9.51 -4.13
N LEU A 232 10.98 -10.69 -3.93
CA LEU A 232 10.62 -11.89 -4.66
C LEU A 232 9.19 -12.36 -4.31
N TYR A 233 8.77 -12.27 -3.05
CA TYR A 233 7.39 -12.58 -2.66
C TYR A 233 6.40 -11.64 -3.31
N TYR A 234 6.63 -10.33 -3.31
CA TYR A 234 5.76 -9.35 -3.98
C TYR A 234 5.66 -9.60 -5.48
N LEU A 235 6.78 -9.93 -6.10
CA LEU A 235 6.82 -10.28 -7.52
C LEU A 235 6.02 -11.56 -7.83
N HIS A 236 6.08 -12.56 -6.94
CA HIS A 236 5.29 -13.79 -7.06
C HIS A 236 3.80 -13.50 -6.88
N TRP A 237 3.41 -12.78 -5.84
CA TRP A 237 2.02 -12.42 -5.57
C TRP A 237 1.40 -11.63 -6.72
N TRP A 238 2.12 -10.61 -7.20
CA TRP A 238 1.71 -9.86 -8.37
C TRP A 238 1.56 -10.75 -9.60
N SER A 239 2.56 -11.53 -9.97
CA SER A 239 2.56 -12.34 -11.19
C SER A 239 1.54 -13.47 -11.16
N LEU A 240 1.30 -14.08 -10.00
CA LEU A 240 0.27 -15.09 -9.81
C LEU A 240 -1.13 -14.48 -9.96
N THR A 241 -1.37 -13.35 -9.33
CA THR A 241 -2.64 -12.63 -9.47
C THR A 241 -2.86 -12.19 -10.91
N HIS A 242 -1.85 -11.62 -11.56
CA HIS A 242 -1.92 -11.27 -12.98
C HIS A 242 -2.23 -12.48 -13.86
N PHE A 243 -1.58 -13.63 -13.60
CA PHE A 243 -1.87 -14.87 -14.30
C PHE A 243 -3.33 -15.31 -14.14
N ILE A 244 -3.85 -15.32 -12.92
CA ILE A 244 -5.24 -15.73 -12.64
C ILE A 244 -6.24 -14.79 -13.32
N PHE A 245 -6.00 -13.48 -13.30
CA PHE A 245 -6.93 -12.49 -13.81
C PHE A 245 -6.87 -12.29 -15.32
N GLU A 246 -5.73 -12.60 -15.97
CA GLU A 246 -5.52 -12.32 -17.39
C GLU A 246 -5.48 -13.57 -18.27
N SER A 247 -5.30 -14.79 -17.68
CA SER A 247 -5.34 -16.01 -18.49
C SER A 247 -6.77 -16.34 -18.91
N GLU A 248 -6.93 -16.84 -20.12
CA GLU A 248 -8.24 -17.27 -20.64
C GLU A 248 -8.85 -18.40 -19.81
N THR A 249 -8.00 -19.26 -19.24
CA THR A 249 -8.42 -20.43 -18.47
C THR A 249 -8.98 -20.06 -17.09
N HIS A 250 -8.38 -19.10 -16.39
CA HIS A 250 -8.68 -18.87 -14.97
C HIS A 250 -9.50 -17.60 -14.69
N ARG A 251 -9.49 -16.62 -15.61
CA ARG A 251 -10.12 -15.30 -15.39
C ARG A 251 -11.61 -15.37 -15.03
N THR A 252 -12.32 -16.40 -15.49
CA THR A 252 -13.76 -16.59 -15.18
C THR A 252 -14.00 -16.91 -13.72
N ASN A 253 -13.05 -17.54 -13.04
CA ASN A 253 -13.14 -17.93 -11.63
C ASN A 253 -12.44 -16.93 -10.68
N ALA A 254 -11.73 -15.95 -11.23
CA ALA A 254 -10.94 -14.98 -10.44
C ALA A 254 -11.80 -14.20 -9.43
N THR A 255 -12.99 -13.76 -9.85
CA THR A 255 -13.91 -13.02 -8.95
C THR A 255 -14.44 -13.92 -7.84
N GLN A 256 -14.76 -15.17 -8.14
CA GLN A 256 -15.22 -16.12 -7.12
C GLN A 256 -14.09 -16.49 -6.15
N LEU A 257 -12.85 -16.58 -6.62
CA LEU A 257 -11.68 -16.77 -5.76
C LEU A 257 -11.52 -15.61 -4.75
N LEU A 258 -11.73 -14.35 -5.18
CA LEU A 258 -11.75 -13.19 -4.26
C LEU A 258 -12.83 -13.32 -3.21
N GLN A 259 -14.05 -13.68 -3.59
CA GLN A 259 -15.16 -13.86 -2.64
C GLN A 259 -14.86 -14.91 -1.58
N ARG A 260 -14.10 -15.95 -1.95
CA ARG A 260 -13.70 -17.04 -1.06
C ARG A 260 -12.38 -16.78 -0.32
N GLY A 261 -11.78 -15.61 -0.48
CA GLY A 261 -10.58 -15.20 0.26
C GLY A 261 -9.26 -15.76 -0.25
N GLY A 262 -9.26 -16.74 -1.16
CA GLY A 262 -8.04 -17.26 -1.80
C GLY A 262 -7.22 -18.24 -0.94
N ASP A 263 -7.84 -18.96 0.00
CA ASP A 263 -7.19 -20.04 0.72
C ASP A 263 -6.88 -21.23 -0.22
N LEU A 264 -6.10 -22.21 0.27
CA LEU A 264 -5.67 -23.35 -0.53
C LEU A 264 -6.86 -24.16 -1.08
N ALA A 265 -7.91 -24.35 -0.30
CA ALA A 265 -9.07 -25.12 -0.70
C ALA A 265 -9.85 -24.40 -1.81
N ALA A 266 -10.09 -23.11 -1.66
CA ALA A 266 -10.71 -22.27 -2.69
C ALA A 266 -9.86 -22.21 -3.96
N PHE A 267 -8.54 -22.12 -3.81
CA PHE A 267 -7.62 -22.11 -4.94
C PHE A 267 -7.68 -23.44 -5.73
N GLU A 268 -7.55 -24.57 -5.05
CA GLU A 268 -7.56 -25.88 -5.73
C GLU A 268 -8.92 -26.19 -6.40
N GLU A 269 -10.02 -25.75 -5.80
CA GLU A 269 -11.36 -25.93 -6.37
C GLU A 269 -11.62 -25.03 -7.59
N LEU A 270 -11.22 -23.75 -7.54
CA LEU A 270 -11.60 -22.78 -8.56
C LEU A 270 -10.55 -22.61 -9.66
N ILE A 271 -9.28 -22.76 -9.32
CA ILE A 271 -8.15 -22.53 -10.23
C ILE A 271 -7.55 -23.87 -10.70
N GLY A 272 -7.41 -24.82 -9.78
CA GLY A 272 -6.93 -26.16 -10.09
C GLY A 272 -5.85 -26.65 -9.14
N PRO A 273 -5.43 -27.93 -9.31
CA PRO A 273 -4.39 -28.53 -8.47
C PRO A 273 -3.10 -27.71 -8.49
N VAL A 274 -2.54 -27.44 -7.32
CA VAL A 274 -1.40 -26.53 -7.15
C VAL A 274 -0.20 -26.91 -8.05
N GLU A 275 0.10 -28.19 -8.18
CA GLU A 275 1.24 -28.70 -8.95
C GLU A 275 1.07 -28.47 -10.46
N GLN A 276 -0.17 -28.59 -10.96
CA GLN A 276 -0.50 -28.29 -12.35
C GLN A 276 -0.41 -26.79 -12.60
N VAL A 277 -1.07 -25.98 -11.73
CA VAL A 277 -1.10 -24.52 -11.84
C VAL A 277 0.30 -23.92 -11.71
N GLN A 278 1.19 -24.52 -10.88
CA GLN A 278 2.61 -24.13 -10.79
C GLN A 278 3.30 -24.18 -12.17
N THR A 279 3.03 -25.21 -12.94
CA THR A 279 3.63 -25.40 -14.29
C THR A 279 3.04 -24.40 -15.30
N GLU A 280 1.73 -24.19 -15.25
CA GLU A 280 1.03 -23.23 -16.12
C GLU A 280 1.49 -21.80 -15.83
N TRP A 281 1.57 -21.43 -14.56
CA TRP A 281 2.05 -20.12 -14.11
C TRP A 281 3.53 -19.87 -14.49
N HIS A 282 4.40 -20.87 -14.31
CA HIS A 282 5.79 -20.78 -14.78
C HIS A 282 5.86 -20.48 -16.29
N THR A 283 5.07 -21.22 -17.09
CA THR A 283 5.00 -21.00 -18.54
C THR A 283 4.48 -19.60 -18.87
N TYR A 284 3.47 -19.13 -18.14
CA TYR A 284 2.90 -17.80 -18.30
C TYR A 284 3.92 -16.69 -18.01
N VAL A 285 4.63 -16.78 -16.89
CA VAL A 285 5.67 -15.80 -16.51
C VAL A 285 6.74 -15.71 -17.59
N ARG A 286 7.17 -16.83 -18.12
CA ARG A 286 8.16 -16.85 -19.19
C ARG A 286 7.68 -16.17 -20.47
N LYS A 287 6.43 -16.40 -20.86
CA LYS A 287 5.82 -15.69 -21.99
C LYS A 287 5.72 -14.19 -21.72
N LEU A 288 5.36 -13.83 -20.50
CA LEU A 288 5.25 -12.43 -20.09
C LEU A 288 6.58 -11.67 -20.23
N LYS A 289 7.71 -12.31 -19.85
CA LYS A 289 9.06 -11.72 -19.97
C LYS A 289 9.52 -11.58 -21.43
N THR A 290 9.04 -12.43 -22.33
CA THR A 290 9.43 -12.42 -23.76
C THR A 290 8.46 -11.65 -24.63
N ALA A 291 7.29 -11.26 -24.10
CA ALA A 291 6.35 -10.43 -24.84
C ALA A 291 7.02 -9.09 -25.22
N PRO A 292 6.95 -8.65 -26.49
CA PRO A 292 7.45 -7.34 -26.84
C PRO A 292 6.74 -6.31 -25.97
N SER A 293 7.52 -5.51 -25.25
CA SER A 293 7.00 -4.34 -24.54
C SER A 293 6.27 -3.49 -25.59
N ASN A 294 4.93 -3.48 -25.54
CA ASN A 294 4.15 -2.65 -26.45
C ASN A 294 4.58 -1.19 -26.24
N GLY A 295 5.43 -0.75 -27.14
CA GLY A 295 5.80 0.61 -27.48
C GLY A 295 6.05 1.54 -26.30
N ASP A 296 7.28 1.80 -26.10
CA ASP A 296 7.97 3.00 -25.73
C ASP A 296 9.08 2.76 -24.70
N ALA A 297 10.23 2.58 -25.31
CA ALA A 297 11.52 3.12 -24.93
C ALA A 297 11.88 3.12 -23.43
N LYS A 298 12.76 2.19 -23.11
CA LYS A 298 13.86 2.51 -22.17
C LYS A 298 14.47 3.86 -22.63
N ARG A 299 14.16 4.93 -21.93
CA ARG A 299 14.94 6.16 -21.95
C ARG A 299 15.59 6.38 -20.61
#